data_b2f1aed3111c5fb753f864727fd79139
#
_entry.id   b2f1aed3111c5fb753f864727fd79139
#
_cell.length_a   1.000
_cell.length_b   1.000
_cell.length_c   1.000
_cell.angle_alpha   90.00
_cell.angle_beta   90.00
_cell.angle_gamma   90.00
#
_symmetry.space_group_name_H-M   'P 1'
#
loop_
_entity.id
_entity.type
_entity.pdbx_description
1 polymer ?
#
loop_
_entity_poly.entity_id
_entity_poly.type
_entity_poly.pdbx_seq_one_letter_code
_entity_poly.pdbx_strand_id
1 'polypeptide(L)'
;MAVEGIIGRKVGMTQVYTDDGRAVPVTVLQAGPCVVVQRKNGDKDGYSAVQLGLVEDRKVKRVGKAMKGHFDKAGLPPVKVLREFRVGGDDEIKVGDKVSVEQFAAGDLVHIVGVSKGKGFQGVVKRHHFRGGAATHGSMFHRAPGGIGASAYPSRVIKGMRAAGHMGSDRVTVRNISVVRVDAENNTLLVKGAVPGAGGTYVVIRKAERQKKPARRAAKG
;
A
#
# COMPACT_ATOMS: atom_id res chain seq x y z
N MET A 1 9.78 9.97 18.20
CA MET A 1 10.05 9.86 16.74
C MET A 1 8.74 9.69 16.03
N ALA A 2 8.32 10.65 15.25
CA ALA A 2 6.98 10.64 14.63
C ALA A 2 7.04 10.41 13.12
N VAL A 3 7.74 9.38 12.65
CA VAL A 3 7.54 8.91 11.29
C VAL A 3 6.25 8.08 11.27
N GLU A 4 5.21 8.61 10.63
CA GLU A 4 3.87 7.98 10.61
C GLU A 4 3.77 6.73 9.73
N GLY A 5 4.90 6.11 9.38
CA GLY A 5 4.88 4.94 8.53
C GLY A 5 6.20 4.21 8.40
N ILE A 6 6.14 3.02 7.79
CA ILE A 6 7.28 2.15 7.56
C ILE A 6 7.12 1.40 6.24
N ILE A 7 8.25 0.95 5.68
CA ILE A 7 8.26 0.06 4.53
C ILE A 7 8.31 -1.38 5.05
N GLY A 8 7.50 -2.24 4.47
CA GLY A 8 7.50 -3.66 4.79
C GLY A 8 7.41 -4.55 3.55
N ARG A 9 7.47 -5.84 3.80
CA ARG A 9 7.33 -6.89 2.79
C ARG A 9 6.22 -7.84 3.20
N LYS A 10 5.32 -8.17 2.29
CA LYS A 10 4.28 -9.17 2.53
C LYS A 10 4.91 -10.57 2.57
N VAL A 11 4.78 -11.27 3.67
CA VAL A 11 5.24 -12.65 3.80
C VAL A 11 4.16 -13.61 3.30
N GLY A 12 2.96 -13.55 3.91
CA GLY A 12 1.87 -14.46 3.57
C GLY A 12 0.60 -14.12 4.34
N MET A 13 -0.33 -15.06 4.35
CA MET A 13 -1.56 -14.97 5.13
C MET A 13 -1.72 -16.21 5.99
N THR A 14 -2.27 -16.02 7.17
CA THR A 14 -2.62 -17.07 8.14
C THR A 14 -3.87 -16.67 8.91
N GLN A 15 -4.23 -17.45 9.91
CA GLN A 15 -5.30 -17.12 10.85
C GLN A 15 -4.76 -17.16 12.28
N VAL A 16 -5.31 -16.32 13.12
CA VAL A 16 -5.05 -16.27 14.55
C VAL A 16 -6.37 -16.41 15.27
N TYR A 17 -6.37 -17.19 16.34
CA TYR A 17 -7.55 -17.32 17.21
C TYR A 17 -7.47 -16.29 18.33
N THR A 18 -8.59 -15.62 18.58
CA THR A 18 -8.75 -14.74 19.75
C THR A 18 -9.12 -15.59 20.98
N ASP A 19 -8.97 -15.00 22.15
CA ASP A 19 -9.35 -15.64 23.43
C ASP A 19 -10.82 -16.09 23.44
N ASP A 20 -11.69 -15.40 22.69
CA ASP A 20 -13.10 -15.77 22.47
C ASP A 20 -13.29 -16.96 21.51
N GLY A 21 -12.23 -17.60 21.03
CA GLY A 21 -12.28 -18.70 20.06
C GLY A 21 -12.60 -18.31 18.63
N ARG A 22 -12.65 -17.00 18.29
CA ARG A 22 -12.92 -16.54 16.93
C ARG A 22 -11.69 -16.62 16.06
N ALA A 23 -11.80 -17.20 14.87
CA ALA A 23 -10.74 -17.19 13.87
C ALA A 23 -10.68 -15.82 13.16
N VAL A 24 -9.54 -15.16 13.24
CA VAL A 24 -9.29 -13.88 12.56
C VAL A 24 -8.29 -14.11 11.44
N PRO A 25 -8.64 -13.88 10.17
CA PRO A 25 -7.69 -13.95 9.07
C PRO A 25 -6.71 -12.79 9.17
N VAL A 26 -5.42 -13.08 9.07
CA VAL A 26 -4.36 -12.08 9.16
C VAL A 26 -3.37 -12.19 8.01
N THR A 27 -2.84 -11.05 7.59
CA THR A 27 -1.66 -10.99 6.73
C THR A 27 -0.43 -10.72 7.58
N VAL A 28 0.61 -11.49 7.37
CA VAL A 28 1.91 -11.34 8.01
C VAL A 28 2.77 -10.44 7.15
N LEU A 29 3.22 -9.34 7.73
CA LEU A 29 4.10 -8.36 7.11
C LEU A 29 5.41 -8.32 7.89
N GLN A 30 6.53 -8.43 7.20
CA GLN A 30 7.84 -8.07 7.73
C GLN A 30 7.96 -6.55 7.58
N ALA A 31 7.91 -5.80 8.68
CA ALA A 31 7.85 -4.34 8.70
C ALA A 31 9.16 -3.75 9.25
N GLY A 32 10.08 -3.43 8.35
CA GLY A 32 11.41 -2.94 8.70
C GLY A 32 12.43 -4.08 8.95
N PRO A 33 13.59 -3.77 9.57
CA PRO A 33 13.99 -2.43 9.99
C PRO A 33 14.21 -1.49 8.80
N CYS A 34 13.88 -0.21 8.98
CA CYS A 34 14.15 0.83 7.99
C CYS A 34 15.21 1.81 8.52
N VAL A 35 15.98 2.40 7.61
CA VAL A 35 16.98 3.42 7.94
C VAL A 35 16.62 4.73 7.26
N VAL A 36 16.85 5.84 7.93
CA VAL A 36 16.67 7.19 7.38
C VAL A 36 17.85 7.50 6.46
N VAL A 37 17.58 7.62 5.15
CA VAL A 37 18.60 7.89 4.14
C VAL A 37 18.75 9.39 3.88
N GLN A 38 17.63 10.13 3.91
CA GLN A 38 17.64 11.57 3.68
C GLN A 38 16.52 12.23 4.48
N ARG A 39 16.80 13.44 5.00
CA ARG A 39 15.79 14.35 5.52
C ARG A 39 15.61 15.50 4.53
N LYS A 40 14.37 15.82 4.22
CA LYS A 40 13.95 16.96 3.43
C LYS A 40 13.36 18.02 4.33
N ASN A 41 13.77 19.27 4.12
CA ASN A 41 13.36 20.42 4.89
C ASN A 41 12.54 21.37 4.02
N GLY A 42 11.56 22.04 4.64
CA GLY A 42 10.68 22.99 3.95
C GLY A 42 11.42 24.09 3.18
N ASP A 43 12.51 24.61 3.75
CA ASP A 43 13.26 25.73 3.18
C ASP A 43 14.00 25.40 1.87
N LYS A 44 14.52 24.18 1.75
CA LYS A 44 15.29 23.73 0.57
C LYS A 44 14.47 22.92 -0.42
N ASP A 45 13.59 22.03 0.10
CA ASP A 45 12.85 21.06 -0.70
C ASP A 45 11.38 21.45 -0.89
N GLY A 46 10.90 22.52 -0.21
CA GLY A 46 9.51 22.96 -0.25
C GLY A 46 8.55 22.13 0.61
N TYR A 47 9.02 21.07 1.27
CA TYR A 47 8.23 20.25 2.19
C TYR A 47 9.12 19.49 3.18
N SER A 48 8.54 19.13 4.33
CA SER A 48 9.21 18.34 5.36
C SER A 48 8.89 16.84 5.17
N ALA A 49 9.91 16.03 4.95
CA ALA A 49 9.77 14.59 4.78
C ALA A 49 11.06 13.86 5.15
N VAL A 50 10.91 12.56 5.40
CA VAL A 50 12.03 11.64 5.65
C VAL A 50 11.98 10.54 4.60
N GLN A 51 13.10 10.29 3.94
CA GLN A 51 13.25 9.17 3.03
C GLN A 51 13.75 7.96 3.81
N LEU A 52 12.92 6.93 3.89
CA LEU A 52 13.27 5.65 4.51
C LEU A 52 13.75 4.65 3.47
N GLY A 53 14.75 3.88 3.84
CA GLY A 53 15.23 2.71 3.10
C GLY A 53 14.98 1.42 3.88
N LEU A 54 14.41 0.40 3.23
CA LEU A 54 14.20 -0.91 3.87
C LEU A 54 15.51 -1.68 3.88
N VAL A 55 15.98 -2.03 5.07
CA VAL A 55 17.16 -2.88 5.25
C VAL A 55 16.75 -4.34 5.08
N GLU A 56 17.36 -5.01 4.12
CA GLU A 56 17.15 -6.43 3.86
C GLU A 56 18.47 -7.18 4.08
N ASP A 57 18.41 -8.44 4.50
CA ASP A 57 19.58 -9.29 4.69
C ASP A 57 20.35 -9.51 3.38
N ARG A 58 19.65 -9.42 2.26
CA ARG A 58 20.22 -9.59 0.94
C ARG A 58 20.81 -8.30 0.40
N LYS A 59 22.14 -8.23 0.32
CA LYS A 59 22.85 -7.08 -0.27
C LYS A 59 22.42 -6.83 -1.71
N VAL A 60 22.28 -5.56 -2.08
CA VAL A 60 21.99 -5.16 -3.45
C VAL A 60 23.25 -5.34 -4.30
N LYS A 61 23.21 -6.26 -5.27
CA LYS A 61 24.39 -6.65 -6.07
C LYS A 61 24.78 -5.59 -7.14
N ARG A 62 23.80 -4.89 -7.71
CA ARG A 62 24.01 -3.90 -8.77
C ARG A 62 23.34 -2.60 -8.39
N VAL A 63 24.15 -1.55 -8.23
CA VAL A 63 23.70 -0.19 -7.90
C VAL A 63 24.25 0.75 -8.95
N GLY A 64 23.38 1.55 -9.57
CA GLY A 64 23.80 2.59 -10.51
C GLY A 64 24.64 3.66 -9.80
N LYS A 65 25.57 4.30 -10.55
CA LYS A 65 26.47 5.33 -9.99
C LYS A 65 25.74 6.46 -9.27
N ALA A 66 24.59 6.92 -9.79
CA ALA A 66 23.78 7.97 -9.18
C ALA A 66 23.25 7.54 -7.80
N MET A 67 22.67 6.33 -7.71
CA MET A 67 22.17 5.79 -6.44
C MET A 67 23.32 5.51 -5.46
N LYS A 68 24.46 5.04 -5.94
CA LYS A 68 25.64 4.87 -5.10
C LYS A 68 26.04 6.18 -4.45
N GLY A 69 26.20 7.26 -5.23
CA GLY A 69 26.51 8.58 -4.69
C GLY A 69 25.48 9.12 -3.69
N HIS A 70 24.19 8.78 -3.87
CA HIS A 70 23.14 9.13 -2.92
C HIS A 70 23.36 8.46 -1.54
N PHE A 71 23.67 7.17 -1.52
CA PHE A 71 23.95 6.43 -0.29
C PHE A 71 25.30 6.79 0.32
N ASP A 72 26.33 7.00 -0.50
CA ASP A 72 27.66 7.42 -0.06
C ASP A 72 27.59 8.76 0.69
N LYS A 73 26.76 9.71 0.20
CA LYS A 73 26.50 10.99 0.87
C LYS A 73 25.86 10.81 2.25
N ALA A 74 25.03 9.79 2.42
CA ALA A 74 24.38 9.45 3.69
C ALA A 74 25.27 8.57 4.60
N GLY A 75 26.41 8.05 4.12
CA GLY A 75 27.25 7.11 4.82
C GLY A 75 26.58 5.73 5.07
N LEU A 76 25.64 5.35 4.20
CA LEU A 76 24.81 4.16 4.40
C LEU A 76 25.00 3.12 3.27
N PRO A 77 24.84 1.83 3.56
CA PRO A 77 24.84 0.81 2.54
C PRO A 77 23.62 0.98 1.60
N PRO A 78 23.76 0.66 0.30
CA PRO A 78 22.69 0.79 -0.66
C PRO A 78 21.55 -0.18 -0.34
N VAL A 79 20.32 0.33 -0.34
CA VAL A 79 19.09 -0.43 -0.15
C VAL A 79 18.24 -0.44 -1.42
N LYS A 80 17.41 -1.46 -1.57
CA LYS A 80 16.63 -1.68 -2.79
C LYS A 80 15.40 -0.78 -2.91
N VAL A 81 14.75 -0.50 -1.79
CA VAL A 81 13.47 0.23 -1.76
C VAL A 81 13.60 1.47 -0.91
N LEU A 82 13.30 2.61 -1.53
CA LEU A 82 13.22 3.92 -0.88
C LEU A 82 11.80 4.44 -0.97
N ARG A 83 11.29 5.03 0.11
CA ARG A 83 9.99 5.74 0.15
C ARG A 83 10.07 6.93 1.07
N GLU A 84 9.33 7.96 0.73
CA GLU A 84 9.23 9.18 1.52
C GLU A 84 7.97 9.15 2.39
N PHE A 85 8.15 9.63 3.61
CA PHE A 85 7.09 9.84 4.58
C PHE A 85 7.13 11.29 5.03
N ARG A 86 5.99 11.95 5.04
CA ARG A 86 5.88 13.29 5.60
C ARG A 86 6.07 13.22 7.11
N VAL A 87 6.73 14.23 7.64
CA VAL A 87 6.98 14.39 9.09
C VAL A 87 6.61 15.80 9.50
N GLY A 88 6.30 15.99 10.78
CA GLY A 88 6.15 17.32 11.36
C GLY A 88 7.48 18.09 11.28
N GLY A 89 7.40 19.43 11.21
CA GLY A 89 8.60 20.28 11.08
C GLY A 89 9.56 20.15 12.25
N ASP A 90 9.05 19.87 13.45
CA ASP A 90 9.78 19.87 14.72
C ASP A 90 10.41 18.51 15.09
N ASP A 91 10.24 17.49 14.27
CA ASP A 91 10.79 16.18 14.56
C ASP A 91 12.30 16.14 14.36
N GLU A 92 13.06 15.85 15.41
CA GLU A 92 14.52 15.68 15.40
C GLU A 92 14.94 14.30 14.85
N ILE A 93 14.59 14.00 13.60
CA ILE A 93 14.99 12.77 12.93
C ILE A 93 16.28 13.02 12.15
N LYS A 94 17.31 12.23 12.39
CA LYS A 94 18.63 12.33 11.74
C LYS A 94 18.82 11.26 10.69
N VAL A 95 19.70 11.55 9.72
CA VAL A 95 20.15 10.55 8.74
C VAL A 95 20.91 9.44 9.49
N GLY A 96 20.59 8.19 9.20
CA GLY A 96 21.13 7.01 9.88
C GLY A 96 20.24 6.44 10.98
N ASP A 97 19.22 7.18 11.45
CA ASP A 97 18.30 6.67 12.47
C ASP A 97 17.54 5.44 11.96
N LYS A 98 17.29 4.48 12.86
CA LYS A 98 16.53 3.27 12.56
C LYS A 98 15.08 3.44 12.96
N VAL A 99 14.19 3.00 12.08
CA VAL A 99 12.75 2.95 12.32
C VAL A 99 12.32 1.49 12.32
N SER A 100 11.79 1.02 13.45
CA SER A 100 11.35 -0.36 13.67
C SER A 100 9.82 -0.46 13.74
N VAL A 101 9.32 -1.69 13.85
CA VAL A 101 7.90 -2.00 13.99
C VAL A 101 7.31 -1.52 15.32
N GLU A 102 8.13 -1.22 16.33
CA GLU A 102 7.72 -0.81 17.68
C GLU A 102 6.85 0.46 17.72
N GLN A 103 6.90 1.26 16.65
CA GLN A 103 6.01 2.42 16.54
C GLN A 103 4.52 2.06 16.44
N PHE A 104 4.17 0.81 16.17
CA PHE A 104 2.79 0.33 16.08
C PHE A 104 2.42 -0.46 17.33
N ALA A 105 1.16 -0.34 17.75
CA ALA A 105 0.58 -1.12 18.84
C ALA A 105 -0.56 -2.01 18.33
N ALA A 106 -0.84 -3.08 19.07
CA ALA A 106 -2.03 -3.87 18.81
C ALA A 106 -3.29 -3.02 18.96
N GLY A 107 -4.23 -3.15 18.02
CA GLY A 107 -5.43 -2.33 17.94
C GLY A 107 -5.29 -1.03 17.14
N ASP A 108 -4.08 -0.62 16.76
CA ASP A 108 -3.89 0.53 15.88
C ASP A 108 -4.54 0.30 14.51
N LEU A 109 -5.03 1.38 13.92
CA LEU A 109 -5.51 1.36 12.53
C LEU A 109 -4.39 1.83 11.61
N VAL A 110 -4.18 1.09 10.52
CA VAL A 110 -3.16 1.40 9.52
C VAL A 110 -3.73 1.43 8.11
N HIS A 111 -3.10 2.20 7.25
CA HIS A 111 -3.31 2.20 5.81
C HIS A 111 -2.16 1.45 5.15
N ILE A 112 -2.47 0.48 4.29
CA ILE A 112 -1.46 -0.31 3.60
C ILE A 112 -1.55 -0.05 2.11
N VAL A 113 -0.47 0.47 1.56
CA VAL A 113 -0.33 0.76 0.13
C VAL A 113 0.56 -0.31 -0.49
N GLY A 114 0.08 -0.96 -1.52
CA GLY A 114 0.84 -1.96 -2.26
C GLY A 114 0.48 -1.94 -3.74
N VAL A 115 1.16 -2.77 -4.52
CA VAL A 115 0.84 -2.99 -5.93
C VAL A 115 0.03 -4.27 -6.06
N SER A 116 -1.14 -4.18 -6.68
CA SER A 116 -2.03 -5.32 -6.87
C SER A 116 -1.41 -6.37 -7.81
N LYS A 117 -1.88 -7.61 -7.72
CA LYS A 117 -1.44 -8.67 -8.65
C LYS A 117 -1.83 -8.30 -10.08
N GLY A 118 -0.88 -8.37 -11.01
CA GLY A 118 -1.15 -8.19 -12.44
C GLY A 118 -2.06 -9.29 -12.98
N LYS A 119 -3.01 -8.92 -13.83
CA LYS A 119 -3.94 -9.84 -14.49
C LYS A 119 -3.83 -9.78 -16.02
N GLY A 120 -2.88 -9.01 -16.54
CA GLY A 120 -2.68 -8.81 -17.96
C GLY A 120 -3.83 -8.05 -18.62
N PHE A 121 -4.05 -8.27 -19.91
CA PHE A 121 -5.17 -7.70 -20.65
C PHE A 121 -6.46 -8.47 -20.32
N GLN A 122 -7.49 -7.78 -19.85
CA GLN A 122 -8.76 -8.38 -19.46
C GLN A 122 -9.93 -7.77 -20.22
N GLY A 123 -10.89 -8.63 -20.55
CA GLY A 123 -12.16 -8.23 -21.13
C GLY A 123 -13.08 -7.54 -20.10
N VAL A 124 -14.14 -6.93 -20.60
CA VAL A 124 -15.08 -6.11 -19.84
C VAL A 124 -15.79 -6.87 -18.71
N VAL A 125 -16.04 -8.16 -18.89
CA VAL A 125 -16.68 -9.00 -17.86
C VAL A 125 -15.84 -9.05 -16.60
N LYS A 126 -14.53 -9.35 -16.70
CA LYS A 126 -13.65 -9.46 -15.55
C LYS A 126 -13.19 -8.09 -15.03
N ARG A 127 -12.92 -7.15 -15.95
CA ARG A 127 -12.39 -5.84 -15.60
C ARG A 127 -13.43 -4.90 -14.99
N HIS A 128 -14.65 -4.92 -15.52
CA HIS A 128 -15.71 -3.98 -15.17
C HIS A 128 -16.99 -4.64 -14.67
N HIS A 129 -17.01 -5.98 -14.54
CA HIS A 129 -18.15 -6.76 -14.06
C HIS A 129 -19.39 -6.66 -14.96
N PHE A 130 -19.20 -6.56 -16.27
CA PHE A 130 -20.31 -6.57 -17.22
C PHE A 130 -20.99 -7.94 -17.20
N ARG A 131 -22.30 -7.94 -17.33
CA ARG A 131 -23.11 -9.16 -17.29
C ARG A 131 -22.89 -10.07 -18.51
N GLY A 132 -22.66 -9.46 -19.67
CA GLY A 132 -22.64 -10.20 -20.95
C GLY A 132 -24.04 -10.52 -21.44
N GLY A 133 -24.14 -11.40 -22.45
CA GLY A 133 -25.39 -11.89 -23.03
C GLY A 133 -25.77 -13.28 -22.56
N ALA A 134 -26.89 -13.79 -23.06
CA ALA A 134 -27.40 -15.13 -22.76
C ALA A 134 -26.42 -16.23 -23.22
N ALA A 135 -26.31 -17.30 -22.42
CA ALA A 135 -25.48 -18.45 -22.77
C ALA A 135 -26.20 -19.49 -23.67
N THR A 136 -27.56 -19.44 -23.71
CA THR A 136 -28.42 -20.38 -24.37
C THR A 136 -29.39 -19.67 -25.32
N HIS A 137 -30.35 -20.40 -25.91
CA HIS A 137 -31.37 -19.88 -26.83
C HIS A 137 -30.79 -19.27 -28.12
N GLY A 138 -29.68 -19.82 -28.64
CA GLY A 138 -29.07 -19.37 -29.89
C GLY A 138 -28.42 -18.00 -29.86
N SER A 139 -28.16 -17.43 -28.67
CA SER A 139 -27.49 -16.15 -28.56
C SER A 139 -26.08 -16.20 -29.14
N MET A 140 -25.75 -15.23 -30.00
CA MET A 140 -24.38 -15.01 -30.51
C MET A 140 -23.60 -14.00 -29.66
N PHE A 141 -24.25 -13.34 -28.70
CA PHE A 141 -23.66 -12.35 -27.82
C PHE A 141 -23.41 -12.93 -26.42
N HIS A 142 -22.18 -13.33 -26.13
CA HIS A 142 -21.83 -13.93 -24.83
C HIS A 142 -21.03 -13.01 -23.93
N ARG A 143 -19.82 -12.62 -24.36
CA ARG A 143 -18.87 -11.87 -23.54
C ARG A 143 -18.45 -10.53 -24.15
N ALA A 144 -19.11 -10.09 -25.18
CA ALA A 144 -18.84 -8.83 -25.84
C ALA A 144 -19.27 -7.62 -24.97
N PRO A 145 -18.67 -6.44 -25.17
CA PRO A 145 -18.98 -5.24 -24.37
C PRO A 145 -20.37 -4.66 -24.61
N GLY A 146 -20.97 -4.91 -25.77
CA GLY A 146 -22.19 -4.28 -26.23
C GLY A 146 -21.93 -2.96 -26.98
N GLY A 147 -22.89 -2.06 -26.99
CA GLY A 147 -22.76 -0.76 -27.62
C GLY A 147 -21.66 0.10 -27.02
N ILE A 148 -20.89 0.78 -27.88
CA ILE A 148 -19.77 1.63 -27.48
C ILE A 148 -20.09 3.13 -27.57
N GLY A 149 -21.28 3.48 -28.04
CA GLY A 149 -21.76 4.86 -28.20
C GLY A 149 -23.23 4.91 -28.59
N ALA A 150 -23.78 6.12 -28.67
CA ALA A 150 -25.19 6.34 -28.91
C ALA A 150 -25.59 6.17 -30.39
N SER A 151 -24.88 6.74 -31.35
CA SER A 151 -25.06 6.62 -32.83
C SER A 151 -24.35 7.79 -33.55
N ALA A 152 -24.97 8.33 -34.59
CA ALA A 152 -24.44 9.46 -35.37
C ALA A 152 -24.09 10.69 -34.55
N TYR A 153 -24.74 10.93 -33.44
CA TYR A 153 -24.37 11.96 -32.46
C TYR A 153 -24.08 11.28 -31.11
N PRO A 154 -22.93 11.51 -30.48
CA PRO A 154 -21.82 12.45 -30.76
C PRO A 154 -20.76 11.93 -31.76
N SER A 155 -21.00 10.85 -32.50
CA SER A 155 -20.10 10.22 -33.51
C SER A 155 -18.70 9.87 -32.99
N ARG A 156 -18.57 9.61 -31.70
CA ARG A 156 -17.30 9.23 -31.04
C ARG A 156 -17.55 8.39 -29.81
N VAL A 157 -16.54 7.63 -29.42
CA VAL A 157 -16.50 6.97 -28.11
C VAL A 157 -16.08 7.98 -27.06
N ILE A 158 -16.86 8.12 -26.00
CA ILE A 158 -16.60 9.09 -24.93
C ILE A 158 -15.39 8.61 -24.10
N LYS A 159 -14.55 9.57 -23.68
CA LYS A 159 -13.41 9.29 -22.77
C LYS A 159 -13.92 8.68 -21.47
N GLY A 160 -13.17 7.69 -20.94
CA GLY A 160 -13.54 7.00 -19.69
C GLY A 160 -14.54 5.86 -19.89
N MET A 161 -14.94 5.54 -21.13
CA MET A 161 -15.79 4.38 -21.38
C MET A 161 -15.13 3.10 -20.87
N ARG A 162 -15.93 2.23 -20.24
CA ARG A 162 -15.46 0.96 -19.67
C ARG A 162 -15.22 -0.06 -20.78
N ALA A 163 -13.96 -0.19 -21.19
CA ALA A 163 -13.53 -1.12 -22.24
C ALA A 163 -12.52 -2.14 -21.71
N ALA A 164 -12.23 -3.15 -22.52
CA ALA A 164 -11.14 -4.09 -22.27
C ALA A 164 -9.79 -3.35 -22.14
N GLY A 165 -8.86 -3.93 -21.41
CA GLY A 165 -7.53 -3.35 -21.24
C GLY A 165 -6.74 -3.97 -20.08
N HIS A 166 -5.61 -3.35 -19.77
CA HIS A 166 -4.74 -3.78 -18.67
C HIS A 166 -5.49 -3.75 -17.33
N MET A 167 -5.33 -4.80 -16.55
CA MET A 167 -5.90 -4.92 -15.21
C MET A 167 -4.85 -5.41 -14.22
N GLY A 168 -4.86 -4.86 -13.02
CA GLY A 168 -3.87 -5.16 -12.00
C GLY A 168 -2.55 -4.41 -12.20
N SER A 169 -1.55 -4.73 -11.40
CA SER A 169 -0.29 -3.99 -11.27
C SER A 169 -0.50 -2.51 -10.92
N ASP A 170 -1.65 -2.19 -10.36
CA ASP A 170 -2.03 -0.84 -9.94
C ASP A 170 -1.64 -0.62 -8.46
N ARG A 171 -1.32 0.63 -8.14
CA ARG A 171 -1.14 1.05 -6.76
C ARG A 171 -2.49 1.11 -6.06
N VAL A 172 -2.68 0.26 -5.06
CA VAL A 172 -3.92 0.13 -4.29
C VAL A 172 -3.63 0.42 -2.83
N THR A 173 -4.52 1.17 -2.19
CA THR A 173 -4.48 1.45 -0.75
C THR A 173 -5.66 0.78 -0.06
N VAL A 174 -5.39 -0.10 0.88
CA VAL A 174 -6.40 -0.62 1.81
C VAL A 174 -6.32 0.22 3.08
N ARG A 175 -7.46 0.80 3.47
CA ARG A 175 -7.53 1.75 4.57
C ARG A 175 -8.12 1.11 5.83
N ASN A 176 -7.72 1.64 6.99
CA ASN A 176 -8.29 1.30 8.30
C ASN A 176 -8.22 -0.21 8.63
N ILE A 177 -7.09 -0.83 8.32
CA ILE A 177 -6.81 -2.20 8.74
C ILE A 177 -6.34 -2.17 10.18
N SER A 178 -6.93 -3.00 11.05
CA SER A 178 -6.47 -3.12 12.43
C SER A 178 -5.22 -4.00 12.53
N VAL A 179 -4.28 -3.55 13.34
CA VAL A 179 -3.12 -4.34 13.76
C VAL A 179 -3.60 -5.34 14.82
N VAL A 180 -3.36 -6.62 14.58
CA VAL A 180 -3.75 -7.70 15.51
C VAL A 180 -2.64 -7.96 16.52
N ARG A 181 -1.40 -8.07 16.04
CA ARG A 181 -0.21 -8.34 16.86
C ARG A 181 1.02 -7.68 16.28
N VAL A 182 1.90 -7.24 17.14
CA VAL A 182 3.23 -6.72 16.79
C VAL A 182 4.27 -7.61 17.45
N ASP A 183 5.26 -8.03 16.68
CA ASP A 183 6.41 -8.79 17.15
C ASP A 183 7.67 -7.96 16.83
N ALA A 184 8.23 -7.36 17.86
CA ALA A 184 9.38 -6.47 17.74
C ALA A 184 10.68 -7.24 17.44
N GLU A 185 10.83 -8.45 17.99
CA GLU A 185 12.05 -9.26 17.83
C GLU A 185 12.25 -9.66 16.35
N ASN A 186 11.18 -10.09 15.69
CA ASN A 186 11.20 -10.52 14.29
C ASN A 186 10.81 -9.41 13.31
N ASN A 187 10.59 -8.17 13.78
CA ASN A 187 10.08 -7.06 12.96
C ASN A 187 8.82 -7.45 12.18
N THR A 188 7.91 -8.18 12.82
CA THR A 188 6.72 -8.72 12.18
C THR A 188 5.46 -8.01 12.66
N LEU A 189 4.60 -7.63 11.70
CA LEU A 189 3.31 -7.00 11.93
C LEU A 189 2.20 -7.87 11.37
N LEU A 190 1.28 -8.32 12.23
CA LEU A 190 0.09 -9.05 11.82
C LEU A 190 -1.08 -8.08 11.70
N VAL A 191 -1.65 -7.98 10.50
CA VAL A 191 -2.77 -7.10 10.21
C VAL A 191 -4.01 -7.90 9.80
N LYS A 192 -5.19 -7.46 10.22
CA LYS A 192 -6.45 -8.15 9.96
C LYS A 192 -6.84 -8.06 8.48
N GLY A 193 -7.02 -9.21 7.85
CA GLY A 193 -7.56 -9.30 6.49
C GLY A 193 -6.50 -9.28 5.40
N ALA A 194 -6.92 -8.95 4.18
CA ALA A 194 -6.10 -9.04 2.98
C ALA A 194 -5.30 -7.75 2.72
N VAL A 195 -4.07 -7.91 2.23
CA VAL A 195 -3.18 -6.83 1.80
C VAL A 195 -2.89 -6.96 0.31
N PRO A 196 -2.81 -5.86 -0.45
CA PRO A 196 -2.52 -5.89 -1.89
C PRO A 196 -1.19 -6.58 -2.21
N GLY A 197 -1.14 -7.21 -3.37
CA GLY A 197 0.07 -7.83 -3.91
C GLY A 197 0.22 -9.33 -3.61
N ALA A 198 1.24 -9.91 -4.21
CA ALA A 198 1.64 -11.30 -4.00
C ALA A 198 2.50 -11.42 -2.73
N GLY A 199 2.79 -12.65 -2.28
CA GLY A 199 3.84 -12.90 -1.30
C GLY A 199 5.19 -12.37 -1.82
N GLY A 200 5.99 -11.79 -0.95
CA GLY A 200 7.28 -11.19 -1.30
C GLY A 200 7.23 -9.76 -1.86
N THR A 201 6.04 -9.16 -2.10
CA THR A 201 5.93 -7.78 -2.58
C THR A 201 6.11 -6.76 -1.46
N TYR A 202 6.66 -5.60 -1.82
CA TYR A 202 6.83 -4.48 -0.91
C TYR A 202 5.52 -3.74 -0.70
N VAL A 203 5.31 -3.30 0.53
CA VAL A 203 4.16 -2.51 0.96
C VAL A 203 4.61 -1.32 1.78
N VAL A 204 3.84 -0.25 1.74
CA VAL A 204 4.02 0.92 2.59
C VAL A 204 2.92 0.91 3.62
N ILE A 205 3.29 0.92 4.89
CA ILE A 205 2.39 0.90 6.03
C ILE A 205 2.40 2.30 6.62
N ARG A 206 1.23 2.92 6.80
CA ARG A 206 1.07 4.24 7.41
C ARG A 206 0.08 4.15 8.55
N LYS A 207 0.32 4.87 9.63
CA LYS A 207 -0.70 5.05 10.68
C LYS A 207 -1.93 5.73 10.08
N ALA A 208 -3.11 5.28 10.43
CA ALA A 208 -4.32 5.98 10.10
C ALA A 208 -4.48 7.16 11.07
N GLU A 209 -4.72 8.36 10.54
CA GLU A 209 -5.16 9.47 11.37
C GLU A 209 -6.44 9.04 12.10
N ARG A 210 -6.44 9.14 13.42
CA ARG A 210 -7.67 8.96 14.19
C ARG A 210 -8.64 10.05 13.75
N GLN A 211 -9.63 9.70 12.94
CA GLN A 211 -10.77 10.60 12.74
C GLN A 211 -11.34 10.86 14.13
N LYS A 212 -11.20 12.09 14.61
CA LYS A 212 -11.99 12.57 15.76
C LYS A 212 -13.44 12.30 15.39
N LYS A 213 -14.09 11.33 16.06
CA LYS A 213 -15.53 11.14 15.90
C LYS A 213 -16.17 12.52 16.06
N PRO A 214 -16.97 13.01 15.09
CA PRO A 214 -17.70 14.25 15.30
C PRO A 214 -18.47 14.08 16.61
N ALA A 215 -18.30 15.04 17.52
CA ALA A 215 -19.04 15.04 18.78
C ALA A 215 -20.51 14.86 18.42
N ARG A 216 -21.13 13.79 18.95
CA ARG A 216 -22.59 13.61 18.83
C ARG A 216 -23.22 14.92 19.32
N ARG A 217 -23.81 15.67 18.40
CA ARG A 217 -24.66 16.79 18.79
C ARG A 217 -25.63 16.23 19.81
N ALA A 218 -25.49 16.68 21.06
CA ALA A 218 -26.48 16.41 22.08
C ALA A 218 -27.82 16.87 21.50
N ALA A 219 -28.75 15.93 21.35
CA ALA A 219 -30.11 16.26 20.99
C ALA A 219 -30.61 17.23 22.07
N LYS A 220 -30.82 18.49 21.70
CA LYS A 220 -31.57 19.42 22.53
C LYS A 220 -33.00 18.85 22.60
N GLY A 221 -33.35 18.28 23.76
CA GLY A 221 -34.74 18.04 24.13
C GLY A 221 -35.45 19.37 24.33
#